data_5537dce77b9d56b2ee448b8e8bb06404
#
_entry.id   5537dce77b9d56b2ee448b8e8bb06404
#
_cell.length_a   1.000
_cell.length_b   1.000
_cell.length_c   1.000
_cell.angle_alpha   90.00
_cell.angle_beta   90.00
_cell.angle_gamma   90.00
#
_symmetry.space_group_name_H-M   'P 1'
#
loop_
_entity.id
_entity.type
_entity.pdbx_description
1 polymer ?
#
loop_
_entity_poly.entity_id
_entity_poly.type
_entity_poly.pdbx_seq_one_letter_code
_entity_poly.pdbx_strand_id
1 'polypeptide(L)'
;MSLVSKAAVVLAGAAVAGFGVAGPASAAGTLHGAIALSDSTGTVASAVNYDDPGAADAAANSHCGVRDCRVVLHFTDGCGAVAQGVDRKVAVGWGPTQAEAEKQARDVLGPSAPPFPDLGSASPRPATIVLHACTANAA
;
A
#
# COMPACT_ATOMS: atom_id res chain seq x y z
N MET A 1 2.77 16.01 -81.84
CA MET A 1 2.12 14.82 -81.37
C MET A 1 2.26 14.75 -79.89
N SER A 2 1.16 14.96 -79.22
CA SER A 2 1.07 15.17 -77.77
C SER A 2 1.14 13.87 -77.02
N LEU A 3 1.99 13.79 -76.06
CA LEU A 3 1.91 12.78 -75.01
C LEU A 3 1.55 13.44 -73.68
N VAL A 4 0.29 13.34 -73.41
CA VAL A 4 -0.28 13.84 -72.14
C VAL A 4 0.07 12.80 -71.07
N SER A 5 0.97 13.18 -70.23
CA SER A 5 1.29 12.37 -69.03
C SER A 5 0.24 12.65 -67.98
N LYS A 6 -0.58 11.65 -67.72
CA LYS A 6 -1.54 11.72 -66.60
C LYS A 6 -0.79 11.44 -65.30
N ALA A 7 -0.56 12.48 -64.54
CA ALA A 7 -0.13 12.33 -63.17
C ALA A 7 -1.28 11.78 -62.30
N ALA A 8 -1.13 10.57 -61.85
CA ALA A 8 -2.02 9.99 -60.86
C ALA A 8 -1.64 10.56 -59.48
N VAL A 9 -2.50 11.39 -58.96
CA VAL A 9 -2.41 11.85 -57.59
C VAL A 9 -2.91 10.70 -56.71
N VAL A 10 -1.97 10.03 -56.07
CA VAL A 10 -2.26 9.10 -55.02
C VAL A 10 -2.50 9.91 -53.77
N LEU A 11 -3.77 10.09 -53.42
CA LEU A 11 -4.18 10.56 -52.11
C LEU A 11 -3.86 9.46 -51.12
N ALA A 12 -2.70 9.54 -50.49
CA ALA A 12 -2.40 8.78 -49.30
C ALA A 12 -3.31 9.25 -48.18
N GLY A 13 -4.40 8.55 -47.99
CA GLY A 13 -5.22 8.69 -46.79
C GLY A 13 -4.38 8.37 -45.57
N ALA A 14 -4.00 9.38 -44.82
CA ALA A 14 -3.44 9.19 -43.49
C ALA A 14 -4.56 8.62 -42.61
N ALA A 15 -4.58 7.30 -42.49
CA ALA A 15 -5.29 6.66 -41.39
C ALA A 15 -4.59 7.11 -40.11
N VAL A 16 -5.15 8.09 -39.46
CA VAL A 16 -4.82 8.39 -38.10
C VAL A 16 -5.34 7.20 -37.31
N ALA A 17 -4.51 6.18 -37.18
CA ALA A 17 -4.70 5.18 -36.16
C ALA A 17 -4.68 5.93 -34.84
N GLY A 18 -5.87 6.19 -34.30
CA GLY A 18 -6.00 6.60 -32.93
C GLY A 18 -5.29 5.55 -32.11
N PHE A 19 -4.08 5.85 -31.70
CA PHE A 19 -3.47 5.19 -30.57
C PHE A 19 -4.36 5.56 -29.40
N GLY A 20 -5.44 4.81 -29.24
CA GLY A 20 -6.00 4.62 -27.94
C GLY A 20 -4.83 4.11 -27.13
N VAL A 21 -4.27 4.96 -26.32
CA VAL A 21 -3.48 4.52 -25.21
C VAL A 21 -4.47 3.73 -24.38
N ALA A 22 -4.67 2.45 -24.74
CA ALA A 22 -4.98 1.49 -23.73
C ALA A 22 -3.79 1.66 -22.78
N GLY A 23 -4.00 2.45 -21.75
CA GLY A 23 -3.16 2.35 -20.57
C GLY A 23 -3.02 0.87 -20.35
N PRO A 24 -1.88 0.35 -19.92
CA PRO A 24 -1.76 -1.05 -19.68
C PRO A 24 -3.04 -1.40 -18.95
N ALA A 25 -3.91 -2.18 -19.57
CA ALA A 25 -4.78 -3.01 -18.82
C ALA A 25 -3.75 -3.72 -17.95
N SER A 26 -3.59 -3.21 -16.75
CA SER A 26 -2.80 -3.90 -15.77
C SER A 26 -3.46 -5.24 -15.76
N ALA A 27 -2.91 -6.14 -16.54
CA ALA A 27 -3.15 -7.54 -16.29
C ALA A 27 -2.91 -7.56 -14.81
N ALA A 28 -3.97 -7.73 -14.02
CA ALA A 28 -3.97 -7.42 -12.62
C ALA A 28 -2.80 -8.17 -11.99
N GLY A 29 -1.63 -7.55 -12.11
CA GLY A 29 -0.42 -8.05 -11.54
C GLY A 29 -0.63 -8.01 -10.05
N THR A 30 -0.18 -9.02 -9.38
CA THR A 30 -0.16 -9.06 -7.93
C THR A 30 0.63 -7.86 -7.42
N LEU A 31 0.02 -7.03 -6.61
CA LEU A 31 0.67 -5.90 -5.98
C LEU A 31 0.99 -6.20 -4.53
N HIS A 32 2.25 -5.98 -4.18
CA HIS A 32 2.75 -6.22 -2.83
C HIS A 32 2.87 -4.93 -2.04
N GLY A 33 2.61 -5.06 -0.75
CA GLY A 33 2.86 -4.02 0.24
C GLY A 33 3.59 -4.57 1.45
N ALA A 34 4.31 -3.70 2.13
CA ALA A 34 5.00 -4.01 3.37
C ALA A 34 4.86 -2.86 4.37
N ILE A 35 4.88 -3.19 5.64
CA ILE A 35 4.94 -2.23 6.73
C ILE A 35 6.16 -2.54 7.57
N ALA A 36 6.96 -1.52 7.85
CA ALA A 36 8.13 -1.58 8.71
C ALA A 36 7.88 -0.81 10.02
N LEU A 37 8.51 -1.28 11.07
CA LEU A 37 8.44 -0.71 12.42
C LEU A 37 9.85 -0.60 13.01
N SER A 38 10.12 0.52 13.67
CA SER A 38 11.25 0.68 14.57
C SER A 38 10.79 0.46 16.01
N ASP A 39 11.34 -0.54 16.67
CA ASP A 39 10.99 -0.82 18.07
C ASP A 39 11.54 0.26 19.02
N SER A 40 12.67 0.90 18.69
CA SER A 40 13.29 1.92 19.54
C SER A 40 12.56 3.26 19.52
N THR A 41 11.98 3.64 18.38
CA THR A 41 11.33 4.95 18.22
C THR A 41 9.82 4.86 18.11
N GLY A 42 9.28 3.67 17.83
CA GLY A 42 7.86 3.49 17.48
C GLY A 42 7.49 4.01 16.08
N THR A 43 8.48 4.35 15.26
CA THR A 43 8.25 4.81 13.89
C THR A 43 7.69 3.67 13.05
N VAL A 44 6.60 3.94 12.34
CA VAL A 44 6.01 3.02 11.37
C VAL A 44 6.01 3.64 9.98
N ALA A 45 6.27 2.83 8.98
CA ALA A 45 6.24 3.24 7.58
C ALA A 45 5.72 2.13 6.69
N SER A 46 5.19 2.49 5.54
CA SER A 46 4.66 1.54 4.57
C SER A 46 5.22 1.79 3.19
N ALA A 47 5.18 0.76 2.37
CA ALA A 47 5.41 0.82 0.94
C ALA A 47 4.38 -0.10 0.26
N VAL A 48 3.78 0.36 -0.82
CA VAL A 48 2.73 -0.36 -1.55
C VAL A 48 2.91 -0.24 -3.06
N ASN A 49 2.22 -1.09 -3.80
CA ASN A 49 2.22 -1.11 -5.27
C ASN A 49 3.54 -1.57 -5.89
N TYR A 50 4.18 -2.53 -5.28
CA TYR A 50 5.38 -3.18 -5.82
C TYR A 50 5.03 -4.52 -6.45
N ASP A 51 5.65 -4.83 -7.58
CA ASP A 51 5.49 -6.12 -8.26
C ASP A 51 6.31 -7.23 -7.55
N ASP A 52 7.30 -6.83 -6.78
CA ASP A 52 8.19 -7.73 -6.03
C ASP A 52 8.08 -7.47 -4.52
N PRO A 53 7.83 -8.50 -3.71
CA PRO A 53 7.72 -8.33 -2.26
C PRO A 53 9.02 -7.86 -1.61
N GLY A 54 10.18 -8.28 -2.11
CA GLY A 54 11.48 -7.81 -1.61
C GLY A 54 11.71 -6.33 -1.85
N ALA A 55 11.22 -5.80 -2.99
CA ALA A 55 11.26 -4.37 -3.27
C ALA A 55 10.33 -3.57 -2.34
N ALA A 56 9.16 -4.11 -2.02
CA ALA A 56 8.26 -3.51 -1.03
C ALA A 56 8.92 -3.45 0.36
N ASP A 57 9.59 -4.50 0.78
CA ASP A 57 10.31 -4.57 2.05
C ASP A 57 11.44 -3.53 2.13
N ALA A 58 12.27 -3.47 1.10
CA ALA A 58 13.36 -2.50 1.04
C ALA A 58 12.84 -1.05 1.08
N ALA A 59 11.75 -0.79 0.37
CA ALA A 59 11.11 0.53 0.37
C ALA A 59 10.48 0.88 1.73
N ALA A 60 9.78 -0.05 2.38
CA ALA A 60 9.19 0.17 3.70
C ALA A 60 10.28 0.45 4.76
N ASN A 61 11.37 -0.30 4.76
CA ASN A 61 12.52 -0.06 5.63
C ASN A 61 13.18 1.30 5.34
N SER A 62 13.32 1.67 4.07
CA SER A 62 13.86 2.97 3.66
C SER A 62 12.97 4.12 4.13
N HIS A 63 11.65 4.00 3.96
CA HIS A 63 10.70 5.00 4.43
C HIS A 63 10.69 5.13 5.96
N CYS A 64 10.89 4.04 6.67
CA CYS A 64 11.01 4.03 8.13
C CYS A 64 12.24 4.82 8.61
N GLY A 65 13.37 4.70 7.90
CA GLY A 65 14.53 5.58 8.05
C GLY A 65 15.29 5.46 9.36
N VAL A 66 14.94 4.53 10.22
CA VAL A 66 15.64 4.26 11.49
C VAL A 66 16.41 2.96 11.38
N ARG A 67 17.57 2.89 12.01
CA ARG A 67 18.49 1.75 11.86
C ARG A 67 17.89 0.40 12.25
N ASP A 68 17.02 0.36 13.23
CA ASP A 68 16.37 -0.85 13.74
C ASP A 68 15.04 -1.16 13.09
N CYS A 69 14.70 -0.47 12.00
CA CYS A 69 13.47 -0.76 11.25
C CYS A 69 13.50 -2.18 10.69
N ARG A 70 12.43 -2.88 10.92
CA ARG A 70 12.18 -4.22 10.39
C ARG A 70 10.78 -4.32 9.81
N VAL A 71 10.63 -5.12 8.76
CA VAL A 71 9.31 -5.41 8.20
C VAL A 71 8.54 -6.28 9.18
N VAL A 72 7.34 -5.85 9.54
CA VAL A 72 6.46 -6.52 10.49
C VAL A 72 5.21 -7.10 9.83
N LEU A 73 4.90 -6.65 8.62
CA LEU A 73 3.74 -7.13 7.86
C LEU A 73 4.03 -7.10 6.36
N HIS A 74 3.66 -8.18 5.69
CA HIS A 74 3.53 -8.26 4.23
C HIS A 74 2.06 -8.44 3.88
N PHE A 75 1.62 -7.83 2.80
CA PHE A 75 0.29 -8.04 2.27
C PHE A 75 0.30 -7.94 0.75
N THR A 76 -0.70 -8.56 0.14
CA THR A 76 -0.81 -8.69 -1.31
C THR A 76 -2.24 -8.42 -1.71
N ASP A 77 -2.44 -7.59 -2.75
CA ASP A 77 -3.76 -7.27 -3.31
C ASP A 77 -4.78 -6.88 -2.23
N GLY A 78 -4.37 -6.05 -1.28
CA GLY A 78 -5.17 -5.70 -0.14
C GLY A 78 -4.58 -4.56 0.68
N CYS A 79 -4.95 -4.51 1.94
CA CYS A 79 -4.58 -3.48 2.88
C CYS A 79 -3.84 -4.06 4.09
N GLY A 80 -2.90 -3.28 4.62
CA GLY A 80 -2.30 -3.52 5.91
C GLY A 80 -2.59 -2.37 6.86
N ALA A 81 -2.65 -2.66 8.15
CA ALA A 81 -2.85 -1.66 9.20
C ALA A 81 -2.01 -1.96 10.44
N VAL A 82 -1.71 -0.91 11.17
CA VAL A 82 -1.00 -0.96 12.45
C VAL A 82 -1.87 -0.31 13.51
N ALA A 83 -2.13 -1.03 14.57
CA ALA A 83 -2.81 -0.54 15.76
C ALA A 83 -1.81 -0.38 16.90
N GLN A 84 -2.01 0.64 17.72
CA GLN A 84 -1.23 0.89 18.93
C GLN A 84 -2.16 1.05 20.13
N GLY A 85 -1.81 0.37 21.20
CA GLY A 85 -2.47 0.50 22.50
C GLY A 85 -1.94 1.69 23.30
N VAL A 86 -2.66 2.06 24.33
CA VAL A 86 -2.22 3.10 25.30
C VAL A 86 -0.97 2.68 26.08
N ASP A 87 -0.67 1.39 26.14
CA ASP A 87 0.56 0.79 26.67
C ASP A 87 1.72 0.77 25.68
N ARG A 88 1.55 1.40 24.50
CA ARG A 88 2.47 1.46 23.38
C ARG A 88 2.75 0.13 22.66
N LYS A 89 2.09 -0.93 23.05
CA LYS A 89 2.14 -2.19 22.28
C LYS A 89 1.54 -1.99 20.91
N VAL A 90 2.08 -2.70 19.95
CA VAL A 90 1.72 -2.60 18.53
C VAL A 90 1.25 -3.96 18.04
N ALA A 91 0.20 -3.96 17.24
CA ALA A 91 -0.24 -5.12 16.47
C ALA A 91 -0.49 -4.71 15.03
N VAL A 92 -0.36 -5.67 14.14
CA VAL A 92 -0.61 -5.49 12.71
C VAL A 92 -1.78 -6.35 12.27
N GLY A 93 -2.45 -5.89 11.23
CA GLY A 93 -3.55 -6.61 10.60
C GLY A 93 -3.52 -6.40 9.10
N TRP A 94 -4.10 -7.34 8.38
CA TRP A 94 -4.25 -7.24 6.94
C TRP A 94 -5.65 -7.70 6.52
N GLY A 95 -6.08 -7.32 5.36
CA GLY A 95 -7.36 -7.72 4.80
C GLY A 95 -7.54 -7.21 3.38
N PRO A 96 -8.54 -7.71 2.66
CA PRO A 96 -8.87 -7.22 1.32
C PRO A 96 -9.27 -5.75 1.32
N THR A 97 -9.82 -5.24 2.42
CA THR A 97 -10.21 -3.84 2.59
C THR A 97 -9.48 -3.18 3.76
N GLN A 98 -9.42 -1.86 3.74
CA GLN A 98 -8.86 -1.09 4.86
C GLN A 98 -9.58 -1.40 6.17
N ALA A 99 -10.92 -1.44 6.14
CA ALA A 99 -11.72 -1.69 7.34
C ALA A 99 -11.42 -3.06 7.98
N GLU A 100 -11.22 -4.08 7.16
CA GLU A 100 -10.86 -5.42 7.64
C GLU A 100 -9.45 -5.47 8.21
N ALA A 101 -8.48 -4.83 7.55
CA ALA A 101 -7.11 -4.74 8.04
C ALA A 101 -7.06 -4.01 9.39
N GLU A 102 -7.74 -2.88 9.52
CA GLU A 102 -7.82 -2.12 10.77
C GLU A 102 -8.52 -2.89 11.87
N LYS A 103 -9.63 -3.56 11.54
CA LYS A 103 -10.35 -4.40 12.50
C LYS A 103 -9.46 -5.52 13.01
N GLN A 104 -8.76 -6.21 12.13
CA GLN A 104 -7.86 -7.28 12.51
C GLN A 104 -6.73 -6.77 13.43
N ALA A 105 -6.11 -5.63 13.09
CA ALA A 105 -5.06 -5.04 13.92
C ALA A 105 -5.55 -4.71 15.33
N ARG A 106 -6.75 -4.13 15.44
CA ARG A 106 -7.36 -3.85 16.76
C ARG A 106 -7.72 -5.11 17.53
N ASP A 107 -8.27 -6.13 16.85
CA ASP A 107 -8.68 -7.38 17.48
C ASP A 107 -7.48 -8.18 18.00
N VAL A 108 -6.37 -8.19 17.25
CA VAL A 108 -5.12 -8.84 17.65
C VAL A 108 -4.52 -8.20 18.89
N LEU A 109 -4.52 -6.85 18.94
CA LEU A 109 -3.97 -6.13 20.08
C LEU A 109 -4.89 -6.18 21.29
N GLY A 110 -6.19 -6.10 21.07
CA GLY A 110 -7.18 -5.98 22.13
C GLY A 110 -7.13 -4.63 22.87
N PRO A 111 -8.02 -4.45 23.86
CA PRO A 111 -7.99 -3.28 24.71
C PRO A 111 -6.78 -3.30 25.65
N SER A 112 -6.19 -2.15 25.92
CA SER A 112 -5.05 -2.01 26.82
C SER A 112 -5.27 -0.88 27.84
N ALA A 113 -4.67 -1.03 29.01
CA ALA A 113 -4.63 -0.02 30.03
C ALA A 113 -3.28 0.72 30.01
N PRO A 114 -3.22 2.00 30.44
CA PRO A 114 -1.95 2.69 30.61
C PRO A 114 -0.99 1.91 31.50
N PRO A 115 0.33 1.96 31.24
CA PRO A 115 1.32 1.20 32.01
C PRO A 115 1.49 1.68 33.45
N PHE A 116 0.96 2.86 33.77
CA PHE A 116 0.95 3.39 35.12
C PHE A 116 -0.47 3.31 35.68
N PRO A 117 -0.64 2.78 36.92
CA PRO A 117 -1.93 2.82 37.56
C PRO A 117 -2.32 4.28 37.79
N ASP A 118 -3.22 4.76 36.98
CA ASP A 118 -3.90 6.00 37.20
C ASP A 118 -4.86 5.78 38.37
N LEU A 119 -4.80 6.63 39.40
CA LEU A 119 -5.58 6.52 40.61
C LEU A 119 -7.09 6.59 40.32
N GLY A 120 -7.65 5.51 39.82
CA GLY A 120 -9.09 5.31 39.65
C GLY A 120 -9.65 5.28 38.22
N SER A 121 -8.83 5.39 37.18
CA SER A 121 -9.33 5.40 35.78
C SER A 121 -8.56 4.51 34.81
N ALA A 122 -7.96 3.43 35.31
CA ALA A 122 -7.30 2.42 34.45
C ALA A 122 -8.30 1.54 33.69
N SER A 123 -9.31 2.15 33.08
CA SER A 123 -10.22 1.44 32.20
C SER A 123 -9.48 1.07 30.91
N PRO A 124 -9.54 -0.20 30.48
CA PRO A 124 -8.98 -0.60 29.18
C PRO A 124 -9.57 0.24 28.05
N ARG A 125 -8.72 0.72 27.15
CA ARG A 125 -9.11 1.50 25.98
C ARG A 125 -8.87 0.70 24.72
N PRO A 126 -9.70 0.87 23.69
CA PRO A 126 -9.45 0.25 22.40
C PRO A 126 -8.16 0.78 21.77
N ALA A 127 -7.51 -0.06 20.97
CA ALA A 127 -6.34 0.33 20.20
C ALA A 127 -6.68 1.38 19.16
N THR A 128 -5.74 2.27 18.90
CA THR A 128 -5.84 3.31 17.87
C THR A 128 -5.06 2.87 16.62
N ILE A 129 -5.64 3.08 15.45
CA ILE A 129 -4.91 2.88 14.20
C ILE A 129 -3.92 4.03 14.00
N VAL A 130 -2.65 3.69 13.84
CA VAL A 130 -1.55 4.66 13.65
C VAL A 130 -1.04 4.68 12.22
N LEU A 131 -1.29 3.62 11.46
CA LEU A 131 -0.97 3.53 10.03
C LEU A 131 -1.94 2.57 9.34
N HIS A 132 -2.32 2.91 8.12
CA HIS A 132 -2.89 1.96 7.16
C HIS A 132 -2.33 2.25 5.77
N ALA A 133 -2.28 1.23 4.94
CA ALA A 133 -1.87 1.34 3.55
C ALA A 133 -2.52 0.24 2.71
N CYS A 134 -2.96 0.59 1.52
CA CYS A 134 -3.61 -0.34 0.59
C CYS A 134 -2.88 -0.36 -0.74
N THR A 135 -2.83 -1.52 -1.38
CA THR A 135 -2.42 -1.62 -2.78
C THR A 135 -3.49 -1.01 -3.68
N ALA A 136 -3.11 -0.55 -4.86
CA ALA A 136 -4.03 0.12 -5.80
C ALA A 136 -5.17 -0.78 -6.29
N ASN A 137 -5.00 -2.09 -6.21
CA ASN A 137 -5.97 -3.12 -6.58
C ASN A 137 -6.70 -3.73 -5.35
N ALA A 138 -6.56 -3.14 -4.18
CA ALA A 138 -7.34 -3.53 -3.00
C ALA A 138 -8.84 -3.32 -3.22
N ALA A 139 -9.65 -4.14 -2.57
CA ALA A 139 -11.11 -4.07 -2.66
C ALA A 139 -11.69 -2.82 -1.97
#